data_1040a49c4bd99138df399f85ace9e75e
#
_entry.id   1040a49c4bd99138df399f85ace9e75e
#
_cell.length_a   1.000
_cell.length_b   1.000
_cell.length_c   1.000
_cell.angle_alpha   90.00
_cell.angle_beta   90.00
_cell.angle_gamma   90.00
#
_symmetry.space_group_name_H-M   'P 1'
#
loop_
_entity.id
_entity.type
_entity.pdbx_description
1 polymer ?
#
loop_
_entity_poly.entity_id
_entity_poly.type
_entity_poly.pdbx_seq_one_letter_code
_entity_poly.pdbx_strand_id
1 'polypeptide(L)'
;MTILRQPTRAGVRDAAEKIARILPPTPLFISEIKGVPVAFKAESLQPIGAFKIRGAWHRLTALDEAAQKKGVVAFSSGNHAQGVAWAAKRLRIAATIVMPSDAPRLKRQSTLALGAEVVTYDRATESREAIAAQLAEARGATLVPSFDDPWIIEGQGSAGIEAATQMAALGMGVPIRVVIPCGGGGLSAGIALALKDSAITVVEPEGWDDMRRSLEASWIEPVGPNPPPTACDSLQTLRVSPLTFDVLSRRDATGVAVSESEIAAAQRWAAEKLRLVIEPGGAVGLAAVLAGKVTLEPGLLVILSGGNVDLAAYAKAMAA
;
A
#
# COMPACT_ATOMS: atom_id res chain seq x y z
N MET A 1 -21.57 13.10 -18.20
CA MET A 1 -20.75 12.56 -17.07
C MET A 1 -20.12 11.28 -17.55
N THR A 2 -18.80 11.26 -17.70
CA THR A 2 -18.08 10.00 -17.99
C THR A 2 -18.17 9.13 -16.74
N ILE A 3 -18.81 7.95 -16.85
CA ILE A 3 -18.85 6.98 -15.76
C ILE A 3 -17.41 6.53 -15.52
N LEU A 4 -16.82 6.94 -14.40
CA LEU A 4 -15.50 6.46 -14.00
C LEU A 4 -15.58 4.94 -13.78
N ARG A 5 -14.65 4.20 -14.38
CA ARG A 5 -14.50 2.76 -14.15
C ARG A 5 -14.36 2.47 -12.65
N GLN A 6 -15.09 1.48 -12.17
CA GLN A 6 -14.98 1.01 -10.78
C GLN A 6 -14.01 -0.18 -10.72
N PRO A 7 -13.25 -0.33 -9.64
CA PRO A 7 -12.45 -1.53 -9.41
C PRO A 7 -13.37 -2.74 -9.14
N THR A 8 -12.97 -3.91 -9.63
CA THR A 8 -13.81 -5.10 -9.58
C THR A 8 -13.03 -6.34 -9.11
N ARG A 9 -13.74 -7.32 -8.57
CA ARG A 9 -13.16 -8.62 -8.23
C ARG A 9 -12.59 -9.34 -9.47
N ALA A 10 -13.23 -9.21 -10.61
CA ALA A 10 -12.74 -9.78 -11.87
C ALA A 10 -11.40 -9.13 -12.27
N GLY A 11 -11.30 -7.81 -12.14
CA GLY A 11 -10.05 -7.08 -12.38
C GLY A 11 -8.93 -7.48 -11.42
N VAL A 12 -9.25 -7.76 -10.15
CA VAL A 12 -8.26 -8.30 -9.19
C VAL A 12 -7.73 -9.66 -9.63
N ARG A 13 -8.57 -10.55 -10.16
CA ARG A 13 -8.15 -11.86 -10.70
C ARG A 13 -7.26 -11.70 -11.92
N ASP A 14 -7.65 -10.85 -12.88
CA ASP A 14 -6.84 -10.53 -14.05
C ASP A 14 -5.47 -9.95 -13.64
N ALA A 15 -5.46 -9.07 -12.66
CA ALA A 15 -4.22 -8.53 -12.09
C ALA A 15 -3.34 -9.63 -11.48
N ALA A 16 -3.91 -10.55 -10.71
CA ALA A 16 -3.17 -11.65 -10.08
C ALA A 16 -2.51 -12.56 -11.13
N GLU A 17 -3.23 -12.91 -12.20
CA GLU A 17 -2.69 -13.71 -13.31
C GLU A 17 -1.53 -12.99 -14.02
N LYS A 18 -1.67 -11.69 -14.31
CA LYS A 18 -0.62 -10.88 -14.95
C LYS A 18 0.60 -10.75 -14.06
N ILE A 19 0.41 -10.55 -12.76
CA ILE A 19 1.49 -10.36 -11.79
C ILE A 19 2.24 -11.68 -11.56
N ALA A 20 1.55 -12.81 -11.47
CA ALA A 20 2.17 -14.14 -11.30
C ALA A 20 3.14 -14.51 -12.43
N ARG A 21 3.01 -13.90 -13.62
CA ARG A 21 3.92 -14.14 -14.74
C ARG A 21 5.26 -13.44 -14.60
N ILE A 22 5.37 -12.45 -13.71
CA ILE A 22 6.57 -11.59 -13.61
C ILE A 22 7.14 -11.47 -12.21
N LEU A 23 6.37 -11.76 -11.19
CA LEU A 23 6.76 -11.72 -9.79
C LEU A 23 6.52 -13.08 -9.15
N PRO A 24 7.52 -13.66 -8.49
CA PRO A 24 7.29 -14.81 -7.62
C PRO A 24 6.38 -14.40 -6.45
N PRO A 25 5.59 -15.33 -5.90
CA PRO A 25 4.82 -15.04 -4.71
C PRO A 25 5.73 -14.64 -3.55
N THR A 26 5.34 -13.57 -2.83
CA THR A 26 6.05 -13.23 -1.59
C THR A 26 5.79 -14.27 -0.51
N PRO A 27 6.74 -14.53 0.40
CA PRO A 27 6.55 -15.49 1.47
C PRO A 27 5.33 -15.19 2.35
N LEU A 28 4.66 -16.24 2.80
CA LEU A 28 3.71 -16.24 3.88
C LEU A 28 4.36 -16.92 5.09
N PHE A 29 4.47 -16.19 6.20
CA PHE A 29 5.00 -16.72 7.46
C PHE A 29 3.84 -17.08 8.38
N ILE A 30 4.04 -18.12 9.20
CA ILE A 30 3.12 -18.46 10.29
C ILE A 30 3.90 -18.30 11.61
N SER A 31 3.35 -17.55 12.52
CA SER A 31 3.88 -17.43 13.89
C SER A 31 2.75 -17.33 14.90
N GLU A 32 2.99 -17.81 16.10
CA GLU A 32 2.00 -17.75 17.16
C GLU A 32 2.04 -16.42 17.92
N ILE A 33 0.86 -15.86 18.15
CA ILE A 33 0.66 -14.75 19.09
C ILE A 33 -0.30 -15.26 20.18
N LYS A 34 0.15 -15.31 21.42
CA LYS A 34 -0.63 -15.82 22.57
C LYS A 34 -1.26 -17.19 22.30
N GLY A 35 -0.52 -18.09 21.65
CA GLY A 35 -0.98 -19.46 21.34
C GLY A 35 -1.91 -19.57 20.12
N VAL A 36 -2.20 -18.47 19.40
CA VAL A 36 -3.02 -18.49 18.20
C VAL A 36 -2.09 -18.36 16.97
N PRO A 37 -2.19 -19.29 15.99
CA PRO A 37 -1.42 -19.18 14.73
C PRO A 37 -1.96 -18.04 13.88
N VAL A 38 -1.07 -17.10 13.51
CA VAL A 38 -1.34 -15.93 12.68
C VAL A 38 -0.52 -16.03 11.41
N ALA A 39 -1.15 -15.76 10.28
CA ALA A 39 -0.48 -15.70 8.98
C ALA A 39 -0.01 -14.26 8.68
N PHE A 40 1.22 -14.12 8.17
CA PHE A 40 1.84 -12.85 7.82
C PHE A 40 2.25 -12.85 6.36
N LYS A 41 1.60 -12.02 5.54
CA LYS A 41 1.96 -11.83 4.13
C LYS A 41 3.05 -10.79 3.98
N ALA A 42 4.27 -11.20 3.61
CA ALA A 42 5.46 -10.35 3.61
C ALA A 42 5.64 -9.60 2.28
N GLU A 43 4.82 -8.59 2.03
CA GLU A 43 4.98 -7.69 0.87
C GLU A 43 6.23 -6.80 0.98
N SER A 44 6.85 -6.72 2.14
CA SER A 44 8.16 -6.10 2.35
C SER A 44 9.29 -6.78 1.58
N LEU A 45 9.09 -8.02 1.14
CA LEU A 45 10.06 -8.80 0.36
C LEU A 45 9.87 -8.70 -1.16
N GLN A 46 8.99 -7.82 -1.64
CA GLN A 46 8.91 -7.50 -3.06
C GLN A 46 10.22 -6.86 -3.59
N PRO A 47 10.56 -6.98 -4.87
CA PRO A 47 11.79 -6.43 -5.46
C PRO A 47 12.04 -4.94 -5.17
N ILE A 48 10.98 -4.16 -4.95
CA ILE A 48 11.08 -2.75 -4.56
C ILE A 48 10.86 -2.54 -3.04
N GLY A 49 10.82 -3.61 -2.26
CA GLY A 49 10.58 -3.55 -0.82
C GLY A 49 9.14 -3.23 -0.41
N ALA A 50 8.15 -3.25 -1.31
CA ALA A 50 6.77 -2.92 -0.98
C ALA A 50 5.75 -3.43 -2.01
N PHE A 51 4.49 -3.61 -1.57
CA PHE A 51 3.35 -4.07 -2.38
C PHE A 51 3.03 -3.22 -3.61
N LYS A 52 3.47 -1.97 -3.64
CA LYS A 52 3.13 -0.98 -4.69
C LYS A 52 3.49 -1.43 -6.11
N ILE A 53 4.44 -2.32 -6.24
CA ILE A 53 4.84 -2.93 -7.51
C ILE A 53 3.67 -3.63 -8.23
N ARG A 54 2.74 -4.23 -7.48
CA ARG A 54 1.58 -4.97 -8.00
C ARG A 54 0.62 -4.06 -8.77
N GLY A 55 0.16 -2.98 -8.11
CA GLY A 55 -0.73 -2.01 -8.73
C GLY A 55 -0.08 -1.27 -9.89
N ALA A 56 1.18 -0.86 -9.72
CA ALA A 56 1.92 -0.19 -10.79
C ALA A 56 2.03 -1.08 -12.03
N TRP A 57 2.39 -2.36 -11.88
CA TRP A 57 2.44 -3.29 -13.00
C TRP A 57 1.09 -3.46 -13.68
N HIS A 58 0.04 -3.70 -12.91
CA HIS A 58 -1.30 -3.89 -13.48
C HIS A 58 -1.79 -2.63 -14.21
N ARG A 59 -1.53 -1.44 -13.65
CA ARG A 59 -1.93 -0.16 -14.27
C ARG A 59 -1.19 0.09 -15.59
N LEU A 60 0.13 -0.09 -15.61
CA LEU A 60 0.93 0.20 -16.80
C LEU A 60 0.67 -0.82 -17.91
N THR A 61 0.41 -2.09 -17.60
CA THR A 61 0.03 -3.11 -18.59
C THR A 61 -1.41 -2.96 -19.11
N ALA A 62 -2.23 -2.13 -18.48
CA ALA A 62 -3.57 -1.80 -18.96
C ALA A 62 -3.58 -0.60 -19.93
N LEU A 63 -2.46 0.09 -20.12
CA LEU A 63 -2.32 1.16 -21.10
C LEU A 63 -2.24 0.57 -22.51
N ASP A 64 -2.94 1.18 -23.44
CA ASP A 64 -2.76 0.87 -24.87
C ASP A 64 -1.38 1.35 -25.37
N GLU A 65 -0.99 0.92 -26.56
CA GLU A 65 0.31 1.23 -27.15
C GLU A 65 0.53 2.75 -27.33
N ALA A 66 -0.52 3.49 -27.65
CA ALA A 66 -0.45 4.94 -27.85
C ALA A 66 -0.17 5.66 -26.52
N ALA A 67 -0.84 5.27 -25.44
CA ALA A 67 -0.60 5.79 -24.11
C ALA A 67 0.79 5.39 -23.57
N GLN A 68 1.23 4.14 -23.79
CA GLN A 68 2.57 3.69 -23.41
C GLN A 68 3.67 4.53 -24.08
N LYS A 69 3.53 4.86 -25.35
CA LYS A 69 4.49 5.73 -26.09
C LYS A 69 4.59 7.15 -25.53
N LYS A 70 3.50 7.67 -24.96
CA LYS A 70 3.47 9.00 -24.33
C LYS A 70 4.05 9.02 -22.93
N GLY A 71 4.18 7.86 -22.30
CA GLY A 71 4.74 7.72 -20.96
C GLY A 71 3.74 7.90 -19.82
N VAL A 72 4.27 7.89 -18.61
CA VAL A 72 3.49 8.04 -17.38
C VAL A 72 4.08 9.10 -16.45
N VAL A 73 3.22 9.76 -15.69
CA VAL A 73 3.59 10.68 -14.62
C VAL A 73 3.00 10.18 -13.31
N ALA A 74 3.78 10.18 -12.23
CA ALA A 74 3.29 9.89 -10.89
C ALA A 74 3.88 10.89 -9.89
N PHE A 75 3.24 11.04 -8.74
CA PHE A 75 3.76 11.85 -7.64
C PHE A 75 3.86 11.00 -6.38
N SER A 76 5.06 10.85 -5.87
CA SER A 76 5.37 10.13 -4.63
C SER A 76 6.84 10.25 -4.30
N SER A 77 7.18 10.29 -3.03
CA SER A 77 8.58 10.19 -2.56
C SER A 77 8.97 8.79 -2.08
N GLY A 78 8.06 7.82 -2.15
CA GLY A 78 8.26 6.51 -1.52
C GLY A 78 7.95 5.32 -2.43
N ASN A 79 7.27 4.34 -1.86
CA ASN A 79 7.02 3.02 -2.46
C ASN A 79 6.30 3.07 -3.81
N HIS A 80 5.37 4.02 -4.00
CA HIS A 80 4.66 4.15 -5.26
C HIS A 80 5.57 4.66 -6.39
N ALA A 81 6.44 5.63 -6.11
CA ALA A 81 7.44 6.11 -7.07
C ALA A 81 8.30 4.96 -7.61
N GLN A 82 8.83 4.14 -6.70
CA GLN A 82 9.65 2.98 -7.05
C GLN A 82 8.85 1.91 -7.82
N GLY A 83 7.58 1.67 -7.44
CA GLY A 83 6.69 0.75 -8.14
C GLY A 83 6.45 1.16 -9.58
N VAL A 84 6.11 2.43 -9.82
CA VAL A 84 5.89 2.96 -11.17
C VAL A 84 7.19 2.93 -11.99
N ALA A 85 8.31 3.39 -11.42
CA ALA A 85 9.61 3.37 -12.10
C ALA A 85 10.04 1.94 -12.46
N TRP A 86 9.86 0.97 -11.57
CA TRP A 86 10.18 -0.44 -11.83
C TRP A 86 9.33 -1.04 -12.96
N ALA A 87 8.02 -0.80 -12.94
CA ALA A 87 7.11 -1.29 -13.97
C ALA A 87 7.40 -0.63 -15.33
N ALA A 88 7.59 0.69 -15.34
CA ALA A 88 7.91 1.45 -16.52
C ALA A 88 9.22 0.99 -17.19
N LYS A 89 10.28 0.78 -16.40
CA LYS A 89 11.55 0.24 -16.90
C LYS A 89 11.38 -1.09 -17.63
N ARG A 90 10.61 -2.03 -17.07
CA ARG A 90 10.37 -3.34 -17.67
C ARG A 90 9.52 -3.28 -18.94
N LEU A 91 8.58 -2.37 -18.99
CA LEU A 91 7.69 -2.16 -20.14
C LEU A 91 8.28 -1.19 -21.18
N ARG A 92 9.45 -0.60 -20.91
CA ARG A 92 10.09 0.43 -21.74
C ARG A 92 9.22 1.66 -21.94
N ILE A 93 8.46 2.03 -20.91
CA ILE A 93 7.62 3.23 -20.85
C ILE A 93 8.43 4.34 -20.17
N ALA A 94 8.42 5.55 -20.71
CA ALA A 94 9.01 6.72 -20.05
C ALA A 94 8.22 7.04 -18.78
N ALA A 95 8.91 7.23 -17.65
CA ALA A 95 8.27 7.57 -16.37
C ALA A 95 8.87 8.84 -15.78
N THR A 96 8.00 9.77 -15.38
CA THR A 96 8.38 10.99 -14.65
C THR A 96 7.74 10.94 -13.27
N ILE A 97 8.56 11.13 -12.24
CA ILE A 97 8.13 11.10 -10.84
C ILE A 97 8.30 12.49 -10.22
N VAL A 98 7.18 13.06 -9.80
CA VAL A 98 7.17 14.31 -9.03
C VAL A 98 7.38 13.98 -7.56
N MET A 99 8.48 14.46 -6.96
CA MET A 99 8.79 14.21 -5.56
C MET A 99 9.32 15.48 -4.88
N PRO A 100 9.12 15.62 -3.55
CA PRO A 100 9.56 16.83 -2.88
C PRO A 100 11.09 16.97 -2.89
N SER A 101 11.57 18.21 -2.90
CA SER A 101 13.01 18.56 -2.91
C SER A 101 13.74 18.03 -1.67
N ASP A 102 13.03 17.94 -0.55
CA ASP A 102 13.49 17.40 0.74
C ASP A 102 13.34 15.87 0.87
N ALA A 103 12.95 15.17 -0.19
CA ALA A 103 12.85 13.72 -0.19
C ALA A 103 14.20 13.08 0.21
N PRO A 104 14.20 12.02 1.05
CA PRO A 104 15.42 11.35 1.43
C PRO A 104 16.26 10.96 0.21
N ARG A 105 17.56 11.29 0.26
CA ARG A 105 18.50 11.04 -0.86
C ARG A 105 18.42 9.61 -1.39
N LEU A 106 18.29 8.64 -0.49
CA LEU A 106 18.23 7.23 -0.85
C LEU A 106 16.98 6.91 -1.70
N LYS A 107 15.82 7.43 -1.32
CA LYS A 107 14.55 7.23 -2.06
C LYS A 107 14.63 7.84 -3.47
N ARG A 108 15.21 9.05 -3.58
CA ARG A 108 15.43 9.70 -4.88
C ARG A 108 16.41 8.91 -5.75
N GLN A 109 17.54 8.48 -5.19
CA GLN A 109 18.53 7.69 -5.90
C GLN A 109 17.97 6.35 -6.39
N SER A 110 17.19 5.65 -5.58
CA SER A 110 16.54 4.39 -5.96
C SER A 110 15.59 4.59 -7.14
N THR A 111 14.82 5.68 -7.16
CA THR A 111 13.91 6.00 -8.27
C THR A 111 14.68 6.31 -9.57
N LEU A 112 15.76 7.10 -9.48
CA LEU A 112 16.65 7.39 -10.62
C LEU A 112 17.33 6.12 -11.16
N ALA A 113 17.80 5.23 -10.29
CA ALA A 113 18.43 3.96 -10.66
C ALA A 113 17.46 3.01 -11.40
N LEU A 114 16.17 3.15 -11.15
CA LEU A 114 15.13 2.47 -11.91
C LEU A 114 14.83 3.11 -13.28
N GLY A 115 15.51 4.21 -13.62
CA GLY A 115 15.43 4.85 -14.94
C GLY A 115 14.32 5.90 -15.10
N ALA A 116 13.65 6.28 -14.01
CA ALA A 116 12.65 7.35 -14.07
C ALA A 116 13.31 8.74 -14.00
N GLU A 117 12.72 9.71 -14.69
CA GLU A 117 12.99 11.13 -14.51
C GLU A 117 12.41 11.57 -13.15
N VAL A 118 13.12 12.41 -12.40
CA VAL A 118 12.64 12.99 -11.15
C VAL A 118 12.53 14.48 -11.28
N VAL A 119 11.32 15.01 -11.11
CA VAL A 119 11.00 16.43 -11.02
C VAL A 119 10.74 16.76 -9.55
N THR A 120 11.47 17.75 -9.02
CA THR A 120 11.33 18.13 -7.60
C THR A 120 10.41 19.32 -7.43
N TYR A 121 9.73 19.40 -6.28
CA TYR A 121 8.87 20.51 -5.88
C TYR A 121 9.12 20.90 -4.43
N ASP A 122 8.77 22.13 -4.05
CA ASP A 122 8.79 22.63 -2.68
C ASP A 122 7.43 22.37 -2.01
N ARG A 123 7.42 21.56 -0.93
CA ARG A 123 6.20 21.22 -0.17
C ARG A 123 5.51 22.44 0.44
N ALA A 124 6.26 23.51 0.73
CA ALA A 124 5.72 24.67 1.41
C ALA A 124 4.91 25.58 0.47
N THR A 125 5.26 25.58 -0.82
CA THR A 125 4.75 26.57 -1.79
C THR A 125 4.09 25.96 -3.01
N GLU A 126 4.26 24.64 -3.26
CA GLU A 126 3.82 24.00 -4.49
C GLU A 126 2.95 22.77 -4.24
N SER A 127 2.02 22.49 -5.16
CA SER A 127 1.19 21.26 -5.14
C SER A 127 1.76 20.21 -6.07
N ARG A 128 2.15 19.05 -5.51
CA ARG A 128 2.61 17.90 -6.28
C ARG A 128 1.56 17.38 -7.26
N GLU A 129 0.29 17.45 -6.88
CA GLU A 129 -0.85 17.05 -7.70
C GLU A 129 -0.98 17.95 -8.93
N ALA A 130 -0.88 19.28 -8.73
CA ALA A 130 -0.96 20.25 -9.82
C ALA A 130 0.22 20.11 -10.79
N ILE A 131 1.44 19.98 -10.27
CA ILE A 131 2.64 19.78 -11.09
C ILE A 131 2.55 18.49 -11.91
N ALA A 132 2.14 17.38 -11.27
CA ALA A 132 2.01 16.10 -11.96
C ALA A 132 0.93 16.16 -13.05
N ALA A 133 -0.21 16.81 -12.79
CA ALA A 133 -1.28 17.00 -13.78
C ALA A 133 -0.81 17.85 -14.97
N GLN A 134 -0.13 18.95 -14.73
CA GLN A 134 0.43 19.80 -15.78
C GLN A 134 1.45 19.06 -16.66
N LEU A 135 2.35 18.28 -16.03
CA LEU A 135 3.34 17.49 -16.76
C LEU A 135 2.66 16.38 -17.60
N ALA A 136 1.64 15.73 -17.05
CA ALA A 136 0.89 14.71 -17.76
C ALA A 136 0.15 15.31 -18.97
N GLU A 137 -0.52 16.45 -18.81
CA GLU A 137 -1.21 17.16 -19.89
C GLU A 137 -0.23 17.62 -20.98
N ALA A 138 0.85 18.30 -20.59
CA ALA A 138 1.84 18.84 -21.54
C ALA A 138 2.50 17.75 -22.39
N ARG A 139 2.70 16.56 -21.84
CA ARG A 139 3.32 15.41 -22.51
C ARG A 139 2.30 14.46 -23.15
N GLY A 140 1.01 14.65 -22.87
CA GLY A 140 -0.05 13.69 -23.20
C GLY A 140 0.15 12.36 -22.48
N ALA A 141 0.89 12.34 -21.37
CA ALA A 141 1.22 11.16 -20.58
C ALA A 141 0.08 10.77 -19.64
N THR A 142 0.07 9.53 -19.19
CA THR A 142 -0.95 9.05 -18.24
C THR A 142 -0.53 9.37 -16.80
N LEU A 143 -1.39 10.05 -16.05
CA LEU A 143 -1.20 10.21 -14.60
C LEU A 143 -1.52 8.88 -13.90
N VAL A 144 -0.63 8.45 -12.98
CA VAL A 144 -0.76 7.20 -12.22
C VAL A 144 -0.82 7.52 -10.73
N PRO A 145 -2.03 7.70 -10.15
CA PRO A 145 -2.22 7.94 -8.73
C PRO A 145 -1.82 6.74 -7.89
N SER A 146 -1.51 6.96 -6.60
CA SER A 146 -1.01 5.89 -5.72
C SER A 146 -2.09 4.95 -5.17
N PHE A 147 -3.36 5.34 -5.24
CA PHE A 147 -4.52 4.58 -4.71
C PHE A 147 -5.85 4.94 -5.37
N ASP A 148 -6.01 6.12 -5.98
CA ASP A 148 -7.25 6.61 -6.59
C ASP A 148 -7.30 6.25 -8.08
N ASP A 149 -7.17 4.97 -8.37
CA ASP A 149 -7.19 4.42 -9.74
C ASP A 149 -7.66 2.96 -9.68
N PRO A 150 -8.68 2.56 -10.48
CA PRO A 150 -9.24 1.21 -10.43
C PRO A 150 -8.23 0.10 -10.68
N TRP A 151 -7.32 0.28 -11.63
CA TRP A 151 -6.28 -0.72 -11.93
C TRP A 151 -5.24 -0.81 -10.82
N ILE A 152 -4.88 0.32 -10.20
CA ILE A 152 -4.00 0.32 -9.01
C ILE A 152 -4.65 -0.50 -7.90
N ILE A 153 -5.91 -0.23 -7.56
CA ILE A 153 -6.66 -0.96 -6.53
C ILE A 153 -6.70 -2.45 -6.84
N GLU A 154 -7.07 -2.82 -8.08
CA GLU A 154 -7.14 -4.21 -8.52
C GLU A 154 -5.79 -4.92 -8.44
N GLY A 155 -4.71 -4.26 -8.90
CA GLY A 155 -3.36 -4.79 -8.82
C GLY A 155 -2.92 -5.07 -7.38
N GLN A 156 -3.21 -4.15 -6.45
CA GLN A 156 -2.89 -4.35 -5.03
C GLN A 156 -3.66 -5.52 -4.42
N GLY A 157 -4.90 -5.73 -4.85
CA GLY A 157 -5.74 -6.84 -4.39
C GLY A 157 -5.18 -8.23 -4.69
N SER A 158 -4.29 -8.35 -5.68
CA SER A 158 -3.61 -9.62 -6.02
C SER A 158 -2.85 -10.22 -4.83
N ALA A 159 -2.36 -9.39 -3.89
CA ALA A 159 -1.72 -9.86 -2.66
C ALA A 159 -2.68 -10.71 -1.79
N GLY A 160 -3.97 -10.35 -1.76
CA GLY A 160 -5.00 -11.12 -1.06
C GLY A 160 -5.26 -12.49 -1.68
N ILE A 161 -5.36 -12.57 -3.02
CA ILE A 161 -5.51 -13.85 -3.72
C ILE A 161 -4.32 -14.77 -3.42
N GLU A 162 -3.11 -14.23 -3.54
CA GLU A 162 -1.87 -14.96 -3.31
C GLU A 162 -1.79 -15.47 -1.87
N ALA A 163 -2.10 -14.61 -0.87
CA ALA A 163 -2.12 -15.00 0.54
C ALA A 163 -3.14 -16.10 0.83
N ALA A 164 -4.36 -15.99 0.31
CA ALA A 164 -5.40 -17.00 0.50
C ALA A 164 -4.99 -18.36 -0.11
N THR A 165 -4.39 -18.35 -1.29
CA THR A 165 -3.87 -19.56 -1.94
C THR A 165 -2.78 -20.21 -1.08
N GLN A 166 -1.86 -19.42 -0.52
CA GLN A 166 -0.79 -19.92 0.35
C GLN A 166 -1.33 -20.46 1.68
N MET A 167 -2.29 -19.77 2.31
CA MET A 167 -2.94 -20.26 3.55
C MET A 167 -3.65 -21.58 3.32
N ALA A 168 -4.39 -21.71 2.23
CA ALA A 168 -5.06 -22.96 1.87
C ALA A 168 -4.06 -24.10 1.65
N ALA A 169 -2.94 -23.85 0.97
CA ALA A 169 -1.87 -24.82 0.76
C ALA A 169 -1.19 -25.28 2.06
N LEU A 170 -1.20 -24.43 3.09
CA LEU A 170 -0.69 -24.74 4.44
C LEU A 170 -1.75 -25.36 5.37
N GLY A 171 -2.94 -25.67 4.87
CA GLY A 171 -4.02 -26.26 5.67
C GLY A 171 -4.73 -25.28 6.61
N MET A 172 -4.50 -23.97 6.49
CA MET A 172 -5.13 -22.94 7.32
C MET A 172 -6.52 -22.51 6.81
N GLY A 173 -6.96 -23.03 5.66
CA GLY A 173 -8.18 -22.59 5.00
C GLY A 173 -8.05 -21.22 4.33
N VAL A 174 -9.18 -20.52 4.17
CA VAL A 174 -9.20 -19.13 3.69
C VAL A 174 -9.10 -18.15 4.85
N PRO A 175 -8.56 -16.94 4.66
CA PRO A 175 -8.53 -15.93 5.72
C PRO A 175 -9.95 -15.62 6.24
N ILE A 176 -10.17 -15.71 7.55
CA ILE A 176 -11.42 -15.31 8.19
C ILE A 176 -11.45 -13.79 8.38
N ARG A 177 -10.32 -13.24 8.84
CA ARG A 177 -10.10 -11.79 9.02
C ARG A 177 -8.76 -11.39 8.39
N VAL A 178 -8.75 -10.23 7.76
CA VAL A 178 -7.52 -9.64 7.21
C VAL A 178 -7.29 -8.27 7.83
N VAL A 179 -6.09 -8.07 8.37
CA VAL A 179 -5.63 -6.82 8.99
C VAL A 179 -4.64 -6.15 8.04
N ILE A 180 -4.98 -4.94 7.59
CA ILE A 180 -4.33 -4.31 6.45
C ILE A 180 -3.92 -2.89 6.78
N PRO A 181 -2.65 -2.49 6.58
CA PRO A 181 -2.24 -1.10 6.64
C PRO A 181 -3.02 -0.23 5.65
N CYS A 182 -3.51 0.91 6.11
CA CYS A 182 -4.29 1.84 5.32
C CYS A 182 -3.68 3.25 5.35
N GLY A 183 -3.44 3.81 4.18
CA GLY A 183 -3.33 5.23 3.93
C GLY A 183 -4.51 5.60 3.03
N GLY A 184 -4.32 5.89 1.75
CA GLY A 184 -5.44 6.18 0.84
C GLY A 184 -6.36 4.99 0.50
N GLY A 185 -6.16 3.82 1.09
CA GLY A 185 -7.08 2.67 1.01
C GLY A 185 -6.89 1.74 -0.19
N GLY A 186 -5.94 1.98 -1.10
CA GLY A 186 -5.82 1.20 -2.34
C GLY A 186 -5.52 -0.29 -2.11
N LEU A 187 -4.64 -0.63 -1.16
CA LEU A 187 -4.34 -2.02 -0.78
C LEU A 187 -5.56 -2.67 -0.11
N SER A 188 -6.14 -1.98 0.85
CA SER A 188 -7.26 -2.47 1.65
C SER A 188 -8.50 -2.72 0.78
N ALA A 189 -8.85 -1.79 -0.11
CA ALA A 189 -9.94 -1.94 -1.06
C ALA A 189 -9.69 -3.09 -2.05
N GLY A 190 -8.47 -3.21 -2.57
CA GLY A 190 -8.10 -4.31 -3.46
C GLY A 190 -8.23 -5.68 -2.79
N ILE A 191 -7.74 -5.83 -1.56
CA ILE A 191 -7.86 -7.08 -0.78
C ILE A 191 -9.32 -7.35 -0.41
N ALA A 192 -10.10 -6.33 -0.08
CA ALA A 192 -11.53 -6.46 0.20
C ALA A 192 -12.32 -7.01 -1.02
N LEU A 193 -11.94 -6.59 -2.24
CA LEU A 193 -12.49 -7.15 -3.48
C LEU A 193 -12.03 -8.60 -3.71
N ALA A 194 -10.77 -8.92 -3.40
CA ALA A 194 -10.22 -10.25 -3.56
C ALA A 194 -10.93 -11.29 -2.66
N LEU A 195 -11.08 -10.95 -1.38
CA LEU A 195 -11.48 -11.85 -0.29
C LEU A 195 -12.88 -11.49 0.21
N LYS A 196 -13.88 -11.81 -0.60
CA LYS A 196 -15.30 -11.41 -0.35
C LYS A 196 -15.90 -11.94 0.95
N ASP A 197 -15.39 -13.06 1.45
CA ASP A 197 -15.93 -13.77 2.62
C ASP A 197 -15.11 -13.49 3.92
N SER A 198 -14.04 -12.70 3.81
CA SER A 198 -13.19 -12.31 4.94
C SER A 198 -13.66 -11.00 5.56
N ALA A 199 -13.62 -10.89 6.88
CA ALA A 199 -13.75 -9.60 7.57
C ALA A 199 -12.51 -8.74 7.27
N ILE A 200 -12.71 -7.45 7.01
CA ILE A 200 -11.63 -6.50 6.68
C ILE A 200 -11.46 -5.52 7.83
N THR A 201 -10.25 -5.45 8.36
CA THR A 201 -9.87 -4.45 9.35
C THR A 201 -8.74 -3.61 8.79
N VAL A 202 -8.97 -2.32 8.58
CA VAL A 202 -7.94 -1.35 8.18
C VAL A 202 -7.25 -0.79 9.41
N VAL A 203 -5.95 -0.56 9.32
CA VAL A 203 -5.17 -0.02 10.43
C VAL A 203 -4.38 1.19 9.98
N GLU A 204 -4.48 2.27 10.76
CA GLU A 204 -3.88 3.57 10.49
C GLU A 204 -3.14 4.09 11.73
N PRO A 205 -2.17 5.01 11.60
CA PRO A 205 -1.59 5.69 12.75
C PRO A 205 -2.61 6.65 13.41
N GLU A 206 -2.54 6.81 14.71
CA GLU A 206 -3.36 7.78 15.45
C GLU A 206 -3.19 9.19 14.89
N GLY A 207 -4.34 9.87 14.65
CA GLY A 207 -4.40 11.21 14.05
C GLY A 207 -4.27 11.24 12.51
N TRP A 208 -3.98 10.11 11.88
CA TRP A 208 -3.98 9.90 10.43
C TRP A 208 -5.00 8.83 10.02
N ASP A 209 -5.99 8.60 10.86
CA ASP A 209 -6.96 7.53 10.80
C ASP A 209 -8.27 7.97 10.11
N ASP A 210 -8.13 8.62 8.96
CA ASP A 210 -9.24 9.20 8.20
C ASP A 210 -10.14 8.14 7.58
N MET A 211 -9.62 6.96 7.17
CA MET A 211 -10.46 5.86 6.71
C MET A 211 -11.31 5.29 7.86
N ARG A 212 -10.73 5.06 9.04
CA ARG A 212 -11.47 4.58 10.22
C ARG A 212 -12.62 5.51 10.53
N ARG A 213 -12.35 6.82 10.68
CA ARG A 213 -13.38 7.85 10.97
C ARG A 213 -14.42 7.93 9.87
N SER A 214 -13.99 7.85 8.60
CA SER A 214 -14.90 7.85 7.45
C SER A 214 -15.84 6.65 7.45
N LEU A 215 -15.36 5.46 7.78
CA LEU A 215 -16.21 4.25 7.89
C LEU A 215 -17.20 4.36 9.04
N GLU A 216 -16.77 4.84 10.21
CA GLU A 216 -17.64 5.07 11.37
C GLU A 216 -18.72 6.13 11.08
N ALA A 217 -18.35 7.22 10.40
CA ALA A 217 -19.28 8.29 10.04
C ALA A 217 -20.18 7.94 8.85
N SER A 218 -19.83 6.94 8.05
CA SER A 218 -20.46 6.60 6.76
C SER A 218 -20.33 7.69 5.68
N TRP A 219 -19.34 8.56 5.80
CA TRP A 219 -18.98 9.60 4.83
C TRP A 219 -17.49 9.94 4.95
N ILE A 220 -16.90 10.51 3.90
CA ILE A 220 -15.45 10.75 3.87
C ILE A 220 -15.09 11.95 4.79
N GLU A 221 -14.37 11.66 5.86
CA GLU A 221 -13.75 12.64 6.76
C GLU A 221 -12.26 12.79 6.44
N PRO A 222 -11.75 13.97 6.10
CA PRO A 222 -10.33 14.19 5.90
C PRO A 222 -9.56 14.17 7.23
N VAL A 223 -8.25 14.01 7.14
CA VAL A 223 -7.34 14.26 8.27
C VAL A 223 -7.49 15.70 8.76
N GLY A 224 -7.43 15.90 10.06
CA GLY A 224 -7.55 17.25 10.66
C GLY A 224 -6.40 18.19 10.20
N PRO A 225 -6.54 19.50 10.45
CA PRO A 225 -5.62 20.52 9.92
C PRO A 225 -4.20 20.43 10.49
N ASN A 226 -4.01 19.85 11.66
CA ASN A 226 -2.71 19.73 12.34
C ASN A 226 -2.52 18.29 12.85
N PRO A 227 -2.32 17.32 11.94
CA PRO A 227 -2.12 15.94 12.37
C PRO A 227 -0.79 15.81 13.14
N PRO A 228 -0.73 14.90 14.12
CA PRO A 228 0.48 14.68 14.87
C PRO A 228 1.61 14.13 13.95
N PRO A 229 2.87 14.33 14.31
CA PRO A 229 3.97 13.69 13.58
C PRO A 229 3.84 12.15 13.68
N THR A 230 4.15 11.46 12.59
CA THR A 230 4.18 10.00 12.55
C THR A 230 5.39 9.50 11.77
N ALA A 231 5.96 8.38 12.20
CA ALA A 231 6.98 7.65 11.48
C ALA A 231 6.44 6.92 10.23
N CYS A 232 5.12 6.80 10.11
CA CYS A 232 4.45 6.10 9.01
C CYS A 232 4.33 6.99 7.76
N ASP A 233 5.46 7.40 7.16
CA ASP A 233 5.49 8.31 6.00
C ASP A 233 4.69 7.81 4.78
N SER A 234 4.56 6.49 4.63
CA SER A 234 3.79 5.86 3.56
C SER A 234 2.26 5.90 3.76
N LEU A 235 1.79 6.28 4.96
CA LEU A 235 0.38 6.34 5.33
C LEU A 235 -0.13 7.78 5.57
N GLN A 236 0.71 8.80 5.35
CA GLN A 236 0.35 10.22 5.48
C GLN A 236 -0.51 10.69 4.29
N THR A 237 -1.71 10.18 4.21
CA THR A 237 -2.72 10.57 3.22
C THR A 237 -3.70 11.53 3.90
N LEU A 238 -3.89 12.73 3.33
CA LEU A 238 -4.76 13.73 3.93
C LEU A 238 -6.26 13.41 3.77
N ARG A 239 -6.58 12.56 2.82
CA ARG A 239 -7.95 12.14 2.52
C ARG A 239 -7.98 10.86 1.71
N VAL A 240 -8.80 9.90 2.10
CA VAL A 240 -9.10 8.70 1.31
C VAL A 240 -9.85 9.03 0.02
N SER A 241 -9.77 8.18 -0.99
CA SER A 241 -10.50 8.41 -2.23
C SER A 241 -11.95 7.91 -2.16
N PRO A 242 -12.87 8.50 -2.95
CA PRO A 242 -14.21 7.96 -3.08
C PRO A 242 -14.26 6.50 -3.55
N LEU A 243 -13.32 6.09 -4.43
CA LEU A 243 -13.24 4.70 -4.91
C LEU A 243 -12.91 3.72 -3.80
N THR A 244 -11.92 4.03 -2.98
CA THR A 244 -11.46 3.13 -1.90
C THR A 244 -12.46 3.09 -0.76
N PHE A 245 -13.03 4.25 -0.40
CA PHE A 245 -14.08 4.35 0.61
C PHE A 245 -15.34 3.57 0.21
N ASP A 246 -15.83 3.72 -1.02
CA ASP A 246 -17.02 2.99 -1.50
C ASP A 246 -16.83 1.47 -1.42
N VAL A 247 -15.68 0.95 -1.84
CA VAL A 247 -15.39 -0.47 -1.73
C VAL A 247 -15.37 -0.93 -0.27
N LEU A 248 -14.67 -0.22 0.61
CA LEU A 248 -14.50 -0.63 2.01
C LEU A 248 -15.82 -0.50 2.79
N SER A 249 -16.59 0.57 2.55
CA SER A 249 -17.92 0.77 3.15
C SER A 249 -18.89 -0.36 2.76
N ARG A 250 -18.98 -0.71 1.47
CA ARG A 250 -19.83 -1.84 1.01
C ARG A 250 -19.39 -3.20 1.53
N ARG A 251 -18.18 -3.30 2.04
CA ARG A 251 -17.61 -4.51 2.61
C ARG A 251 -17.70 -4.52 4.14
N ASP A 252 -18.42 -3.58 4.73
CA ASP A 252 -18.56 -3.42 6.18
C ASP A 252 -17.19 -3.49 6.88
N ALA A 253 -16.17 -2.88 6.25
CA ALA A 253 -14.82 -2.85 6.81
C ALA A 253 -14.80 -2.04 8.11
N THR A 254 -13.98 -2.50 9.06
CA THR A 254 -13.77 -1.80 10.32
C THR A 254 -12.40 -1.12 10.34
N GLY A 255 -12.24 -0.06 11.12
CA GLY A 255 -10.98 0.65 11.26
C GLY A 255 -10.44 0.60 12.70
N VAL A 256 -9.10 0.61 12.82
CA VAL A 256 -8.38 0.68 14.10
C VAL A 256 -7.23 1.67 13.96
N ALA A 257 -6.99 2.48 15.00
CA ALA A 257 -5.81 3.36 15.08
C ALA A 257 -4.78 2.82 16.07
N VAL A 258 -3.48 3.01 15.73
CA VAL A 258 -2.34 2.56 16.56
C VAL A 258 -1.38 3.69 16.83
N SER A 259 -0.77 3.67 18.02
CA SER A 259 0.21 4.67 18.45
C SER A 259 1.62 4.38 17.91
N GLU A 260 2.49 5.39 17.93
CA GLU A 260 3.90 5.26 17.54
C GLU A 260 4.65 4.19 18.37
N SER A 261 4.35 4.07 19.66
CA SER A 261 4.96 3.05 20.52
C SER A 261 4.50 1.63 20.17
N GLU A 262 3.24 1.43 19.83
CA GLU A 262 2.72 0.15 19.35
C GLU A 262 3.36 -0.25 18.01
N ILE A 263 3.56 0.73 17.11
CA ILE A 263 4.22 0.52 15.81
C ILE A 263 5.69 0.11 16.02
N ALA A 264 6.43 0.81 16.86
CA ALA A 264 7.81 0.45 17.17
C ALA A 264 7.92 -0.94 17.81
N ALA A 265 7.01 -1.29 18.72
CA ALA A 265 6.95 -2.63 19.30
C ALA A 265 6.68 -3.71 18.24
N ALA A 266 5.81 -3.43 17.25
CA ALA A 266 5.53 -4.33 16.14
C ALA A 266 6.75 -4.52 15.22
N GLN A 267 7.52 -3.46 14.95
CA GLN A 267 8.75 -3.57 14.17
C GLN A 267 9.79 -4.46 14.89
N ARG A 268 9.98 -4.29 16.21
CA ARG A 268 10.85 -5.16 17.01
C ARG A 268 10.39 -6.61 16.99
N TRP A 269 9.10 -6.85 17.22
CA TRP A 269 8.53 -8.19 17.18
C TRP A 269 8.77 -8.87 15.83
N ALA A 270 8.56 -8.15 14.73
CA ALA A 270 8.80 -8.68 13.38
C ALA A 270 10.27 -9.02 13.15
N ALA A 271 11.20 -8.19 13.60
CA ALA A 271 12.63 -8.45 13.52
C ALA A 271 13.01 -9.69 14.34
N GLU A 272 12.51 -9.81 15.57
CA GLU A 272 12.82 -10.91 16.49
C GLU A 272 12.15 -12.24 16.12
N LYS A 273 10.90 -12.22 15.70
CA LYS A 273 10.10 -13.45 15.49
C LYS A 273 10.06 -13.90 14.05
N LEU A 274 9.97 -12.94 13.10
CA LEU A 274 9.89 -13.24 11.66
C LEU A 274 11.22 -13.05 10.93
N ARG A 275 12.21 -12.40 11.53
CA ARG A 275 13.49 -11.99 10.90
C ARG A 275 13.25 -11.06 9.70
N LEU A 276 12.24 -10.21 9.82
CA LEU A 276 11.84 -9.27 8.78
C LEU A 276 12.12 -7.82 9.20
N VAL A 277 12.68 -7.05 8.29
CA VAL A 277 12.72 -5.60 8.38
C VAL A 277 11.44 -5.05 7.78
N ILE A 278 10.67 -4.29 8.58
CA ILE A 278 9.40 -3.71 8.15
C ILE A 278 9.42 -2.21 8.42
N GLU A 279 8.95 -1.41 7.44
CA GLU A 279 8.76 0.03 7.65
C GLU A 279 7.60 0.31 8.62
N PRO A 280 7.59 1.47 9.32
CA PRO A 280 6.52 1.79 10.28
C PRO A 280 5.12 1.61 9.70
N GLY A 281 4.85 2.17 8.51
CA GLY A 281 3.57 2.03 7.85
C GLY A 281 3.22 0.58 7.45
N GLY A 282 4.23 -0.28 7.24
CA GLY A 282 4.04 -1.72 7.00
C GLY A 282 3.72 -2.52 8.26
N ALA A 283 4.05 -1.97 9.43
CA ALA A 283 3.92 -2.63 10.72
C ALA A 283 2.60 -2.35 11.46
N VAL A 284 1.81 -1.34 11.04
CA VAL A 284 0.61 -0.92 11.78
C VAL A 284 -0.40 -2.05 11.99
N GLY A 285 -0.58 -2.94 10.99
CA GLY A 285 -1.47 -4.09 11.12
C GLY A 285 -1.03 -5.06 12.22
N LEU A 286 0.26 -5.37 12.28
CA LEU A 286 0.85 -6.16 13.35
C LEU A 286 0.75 -5.45 14.70
N ALA A 287 0.94 -4.13 14.74
CA ALA A 287 0.79 -3.32 15.94
C ALA A 287 -0.61 -3.45 16.56
N ALA A 288 -1.67 -3.37 15.74
CA ALA A 288 -3.03 -3.53 16.20
C ALA A 288 -3.31 -4.92 16.79
N VAL A 289 -2.72 -5.97 16.21
CA VAL A 289 -2.85 -7.34 16.71
C VAL A 289 -2.12 -7.52 18.05
N LEU A 290 -0.88 -7.05 18.16
CA LEU A 290 -0.08 -7.15 19.39
C LEU A 290 -0.67 -6.35 20.54
N ALA A 291 -1.22 -5.17 20.24
CA ALA A 291 -1.92 -4.31 21.21
C ALA A 291 -3.29 -4.85 21.64
N GLY A 292 -3.78 -5.92 21.04
CA GLY A 292 -5.09 -6.50 21.35
C GLY A 292 -6.29 -5.69 20.83
N LYS A 293 -6.05 -4.79 19.87
CA LYS A 293 -7.11 -3.98 19.24
C LYS A 293 -7.84 -4.75 18.13
N VAL A 294 -7.34 -5.93 17.76
CA VAL A 294 -7.96 -6.87 16.83
C VAL A 294 -8.11 -8.22 17.51
N THR A 295 -9.26 -8.87 17.32
CA THR A 295 -9.51 -10.20 17.88
C THR A 295 -8.53 -11.23 17.30
N LEU A 296 -7.82 -11.93 18.16
CA LEU A 296 -7.00 -13.08 17.81
C LEU A 296 -7.89 -14.31 17.60
N GLU A 297 -7.88 -14.82 16.38
CA GLU A 297 -8.67 -16.00 16.00
C GLU A 297 -7.93 -16.82 14.94
N PRO A 298 -8.13 -18.15 14.87
CA PRO A 298 -7.57 -18.95 13.77
C PRO A 298 -8.05 -18.42 12.41
N GLY A 299 -7.14 -18.37 11.42
CA GLY A 299 -7.43 -17.79 10.11
C GLY A 299 -7.19 -16.27 10.01
N LEU A 300 -6.58 -15.65 11.04
CA LEU A 300 -6.14 -14.26 10.97
C LEU A 300 -4.97 -14.11 10.01
N LEU A 301 -5.10 -13.17 9.08
CA LEU A 301 -4.05 -12.76 8.13
C LEU A 301 -3.65 -11.31 8.38
N VAL A 302 -2.36 -11.05 8.53
CA VAL A 302 -1.78 -9.70 8.65
C VAL A 302 -0.94 -9.38 7.42
N ILE A 303 -1.15 -8.23 6.80
CA ILE A 303 -0.36 -7.78 5.66
C ILE A 303 0.80 -6.90 6.15
N LEU A 304 2.04 -7.34 5.88
CA LEU A 304 3.26 -6.58 6.13
C LEU A 304 3.63 -5.86 4.84
N SER A 305 3.13 -4.64 4.65
CA SER A 305 2.97 -4.02 3.34
C SER A 305 4.26 -3.45 2.72
N GLY A 306 5.30 -3.18 3.53
CA GLY A 306 6.56 -2.64 3.05
C GLY A 306 7.70 -2.74 4.08
N GLY A 307 8.95 -2.64 3.58
CA GLY A 307 10.18 -2.74 4.37
C GLY A 307 11.21 -1.65 4.04
N ASN A 308 10.84 -0.59 3.33
CA ASN A 308 11.73 0.50 2.93
C ASN A 308 11.99 1.47 4.09
N VAL A 309 12.90 1.10 4.97
CA VAL A 309 13.26 1.86 6.17
C VAL A 309 14.50 2.73 5.96
N ASP A 310 14.56 3.86 6.66
CA ASP A 310 15.83 4.49 6.99
C ASP A 310 16.51 3.68 8.12
N LEU A 311 17.72 3.20 7.89
CA LEU A 311 18.40 2.30 8.84
C LEU A 311 18.70 2.97 10.18
N ALA A 312 18.96 4.29 10.21
CA ALA A 312 19.21 5.01 11.46
C ALA A 312 17.91 5.17 12.27
N ALA A 313 16.79 5.49 11.60
CA ALA A 313 15.48 5.53 12.24
C ALA A 313 15.04 4.14 12.72
N TYR A 314 15.28 3.10 11.93
CA TYR A 314 14.99 1.72 12.32
C TYR A 314 15.80 1.27 13.53
N ALA A 315 17.11 1.58 13.60
CA ALA A 315 17.95 1.28 14.76
C ALA A 315 17.41 1.93 16.04
N LYS A 316 16.92 3.17 15.97
CA LYS A 316 16.27 3.83 17.12
C LYS A 316 15.02 3.09 17.57
N ALA A 317 14.16 2.67 16.63
CA ALA A 317 12.96 1.89 16.95
C ALA A 317 13.29 0.53 17.58
N MET A 318 14.44 -0.08 17.22
CA MET A 318 14.92 -1.34 17.82
C MET A 318 15.44 -1.17 19.23
N ALA A 319 15.97 0.02 19.57
CA ALA A 319 16.55 0.32 20.87
C ALA A 319 15.54 0.88 21.91
N ALA A 320 14.37 1.35 21.46
CA ALA A 320 13.31 1.89 22.32
C ALA A 320 12.46 0.77 22.93
#